data_6a62f3a418866e9ac3baac2c43b8ba85
#
_entry.id   6a62f3a418866e9ac3baac2c43b8ba85
#
_cell.length_a   1.000
_cell.length_b   1.000
_cell.length_c   1.000
_cell.angle_alpha   90.00
_cell.angle_beta   90.00
_cell.angle_gamma   90.00
#
_symmetry.space_group_name_H-M   'P 1'
#
loop_
_entity.id
_entity.type
_entity.pdbx_description
1 polymer ?
#
loop_
_entity_poly.entity_id
_entity_poly.type
_entity_poly.pdbx_seq_one_letter_code
_entity_poly.pdbx_strand_id
1 'polypeptide(L)'
;MKKLCTLSILSAAFAFGQISIGIQIGPPPSRRVVRVLPPSPGPDFVWIEGYWYATGNHYKWHAGYWTRPAYPAARWIAPHYERGRYFNGYWDGGAGRREHDHHWDRDRDRDYREQDHGRGRRHE
;
A
#
# COMPACT_ATOMS: atom_id res chain seq x y z
N MET A 1 -25.21 26.57 -54.81
CA MET A 1 -25.54 26.16 -53.42
C MET A 1 -24.40 25.31 -52.89
N LYS A 2 -23.53 25.89 -52.13
CA LYS A 2 -22.37 25.18 -51.53
C LYS A 2 -22.74 24.74 -50.13
N LYS A 3 -22.89 23.41 -49.90
CA LYS A 3 -23.15 22.83 -48.59
C LYS A 3 -21.83 22.69 -47.87
N LEU A 4 -21.61 23.52 -46.86
CA LEU A 4 -20.50 23.34 -45.90
C LEU A 4 -20.90 22.22 -44.92
N CYS A 5 -20.21 21.08 -45.01
CA CYS A 5 -20.21 20.08 -43.97
C CYS A 5 -19.19 20.47 -42.92
N THR A 6 -19.65 20.99 -41.79
CA THR A 6 -18.82 21.18 -40.61
C THR A 6 -18.62 19.83 -39.94
N LEU A 7 -17.40 19.30 -40.08
CA LEU A 7 -16.97 18.10 -39.41
C LEU A 7 -16.61 18.45 -37.96
N SER A 8 -17.52 18.24 -37.04
CA SER A 8 -17.25 18.35 -35.58
C SER A 8 -16.37 17.19 -35.16
N ILE A 9 -15.10 17.50 -34.92
CA ILE A 9 -14.17 16.56 -34.30
C ILE A 9 -14.48 16.54 -32.81
N LEU A 10 -15.17 15.48 -32.36
CA LEU A 10 -15.41 15.20 -30.97
C LEU A 10 -14.11 14.65 -30.35
N SER A 11 -13.35 15.55 -29.73
CA SER A 11 -12.16 15.15 -28.96
C SER A 11 -12.62 14.38 -27.72
N ALA A 12 -12.57 13.06 -27.79
CA ALA A 12 -12.72 12.22 -26.61
C ALA A 12 -11.47 12.38 -25.72
N ALA A 13 -11.59 13.18 -24.69
CA ALA A 13 -10.60 13.22 -23.63
C ALA A 13 -10.62 11.88 -22.91
N PHE A 14 -9.64 11.02 -23.18
CA PHE A 14 -9.38 9.83 -22.38
C PHE A 14 -8.88 10.31 -21.02
N ALA A 15 -9.79 10.42 -20.06
CA ALA A 15 -9.42 10.50 -18.68
C ALA A 15 -8.77 9.16 -18.31
N PHE A 16 -7.44 9.11 -18.28
CA PHE A 16 -6.71 8.01 -17.66
C PHE A 16 -6.95 8.10 -16.15
N GLY A 17 -8.12 7.65 -15.73
CA GLY A 17 -8.38 7.40 -14.32
C GLY A 17 -7.38 6.36 -13.86
N GLN A 18 -6.66 6.63 -12.77
CA GLN A 18 -5.79 5.66 -12.14
C GLN A 18 -6.67 4.49 -11.67
N ILE A 19 -6.63 3.39 -12.39
CA ILE A 19 -7.41 2.20 -12.09
C ILE A 19 -6.70 1.47 -10.95
N SER A 20 -7.32 1.45 -9.78
CA SER A 20 -6.92 0.57 -8.69
C SER A 20 -7.27 -0.87 -9.08
N ILE A 21 -6.26 -1.70 -9.31
CA ILE A 21 -6.46 -3.12 -9.57
C ILE A 21 -6.60 -3.84 -8.24
N GLY A 22 -7.82 -4.27 -7.90
CA GLY A 22 -8.07 -5.11 -6.74
C GLY A 22 -7.57 -6.55 -6.95
N ILE A 23 -7.00 -7.13 -5.91
CA ILE A 23 -6.56 -8.52 -5.88
C ILE A 23 -7.76 -9.39 -5.49
N GLN A 24 -8.08 -10.40 -6.31
CA GLN A 24 -9.14 -11.34 -6.01
C GLN A 24 -8.65 -12.38 -5.00
N ILE A 25 -9.12 -12.25 -3.77
CA ILE A 25 -8.74 -13.09 -2.62
C ILE A 25 -9.93 -13.09 -1.65
N GLY A 26 -9.99 -14.06 -0.75
CA GLY A 26 -10.99 -14.06 0.33
C GLY A 26 -10.84 -12.88 1.30
N PRO A 27 -11.79 -12.67 2.22
CA PRO A 27 -11.72 -11.57 3.17
C PRO A 27 -10.52 -11.72 4.11
N PRO A 28 -9.90 -10.59 4.52
CA PRO A 28 -8.80 -10.63 5.48
C PRO A 28 -9.30 -11.02 6.88
N PRO A 29 -8.41 -11.56 7.74
CA PRO A 29 -8.73 -11.76 9.15
C PRO A 29 -9.05 -10.45 9.86
N SER A 30 -9.64 -10.56 11.05
CA SER A 30 -9.92 -9.39 11.89
C SER A 30 -8.65 -8.61 12.23
N ARG A 31 -8.75 -7.29 12.26
CA ARG A 31 -7.62 -6.42 12.60
C ARG A 31 -7.15 -6.67 14.03
N ARG A 32 -5.84 -6.61 14.23
CA ARG A 32 -5.23 -6.59 15.55
C ARG A 32 -5.22 -5.17 16.07
N VAL A 33 -5.75 -4.94 17.26
CA VAL A 33 -5.81 -3.62 17.87
C VAL A 33 -4.61 -3.40 18.77
N VAL A 34 -3.88 -2.29 18.56
CA VAL A 34 -2.82 -1.82 19.47
C VAL A 34 -3.44 -0.83 20.45
N ARG A 35 -3.38 -1.13 21.73
CA ARG A 35 -3.98 -0.30 22.78
C ARG A 35 -3.09 0.87 23.20
N VAL A 36 -1.78 0.75 23.03
CA VAL A 36 -0.80 1.78 23.39
C VAL A 36 0.12 1.99 22.21
N LEU A 37 0.17 3.21 21.71
CA LEU A 37 1.07 3.57 20.62
C LEU A 37 2.50 3.76 21.17
N PRO A 38 3.53 3.30 20.46
CA PRO A 38 4.90 3.69 20.75
C PRO A 38 5.07 5.21 20.63
N PRO A 39 6.01 5.83 21.34
CA PRO A 39 6.29 7.25 21.18
C PRO A 39 6.64 7.62 19.74
N SER A 40 6.15 8.78 19.28
CA SER A 40 6.51 9.30 17.97
C SER A 40 7.99 9.66 17.90
N PRO A 41 8.70 9.28 16.80
CA PRO A 41 10.10 9.66 16.60
C PRO A 41 10.31 11.16 16.34
N GLY A 42 9.26 11.89 15.96
CA GLY A 42 9.32 13.31 15.66
C GLY A 42 8.03 13.88 15.07
N PRO A 43 7.96 15.22 14.88
CA PRO A 43 6.74 15.90 14.44
C PRO A 43 6.31 15.57 13.00
N ASP A 44 7.27 15.15 12.16
CA ASP A 44 7.01 14.84 10.74
C ASP A 44 6.50 13.40 10.51
N PHE A 45 6.35 12.64 11.59
CA PHE A 45 5.91 11.26 11.52
C PHE A 45 4.41 11.14 11.72
N VAL A 46 3.80 10.23 10.97
CA VAL A 46 2.42 9.82 11.12
C VAL A 46 2.35 8.36 11.50
N TRP A 47 1.38 8.00 12.32
CA TRP A 47 1.14 6.61 12.68
C TRP A 47 0.33 5.92 11.59
N ILE A 48 0.81 4.77 11.16
CA ILE A 48 0.08 3.86 10.28
C ILE A 48 -0.40 2.69 11.12
N GLU A 49 -1.71 2.53 11.20
CA GLU A 49 -2.31 1.36 11.86
C GLU A 49 -1.88 0.07 11.18
N GLY A 50 -1.67 -0.98 11.99
CA GLY A 50 -1.39 -2.31 11.45
C GLY A 50 -2.51 -2.80 10.52
N TYR A 51 -2.13 -3.56 9.52
CA TYR A 51 -3.06 -4.06 8.52
C TYR A 51 -2.63 -5.43 7.97
N TRP A 52 -3.59 -6.15 7.42
CA TRP A 52 -3.32 -7.33 6.64
C TRP A 52 -3.03 -6.94 5.19
N TYR A 53 -2.00 -7.52 4.60
CA TYR A 53 -1.71 -7.36 3.18
C TYR A 53 -1.64 -8.71 2.48
N ALA A 54 -2.11 -8.75 1.23
CA ALA A 54 -2.16 -9.97 0.43
C ALA A 54 -0.77 -10.33 -0.10
N THR A 55 -0.39 -11.60 0.08
CA THR A 55 0.81 -12.21 -0.49
C THR A 55 0.40 -13.50 -1.19
N GLY A 56 0.33 -13.48 -2.51
CA GLY A 56 -0.24 -14.60 -3.25
C GLY A 56 -1.71 -14.85 -2.87
N ASN A 57 -2.02 -16.02 -2.35
CA ASN A 57 -3.36 -16.43 -1.93
C ASN A 57 -3.61 -16.36 -0.41
N HIS A 58 -2.73 -15.73 0.34
CA HIS A 58 -2.85 -15.60 1.80
C HIS A 58 -2.53 -14.18 2.25
N TYR A 59 -2.84 -13.90 3.52
CA TYR A 59 -2.55 -12.61 4.14
C TYR A 59 -1.37 -12.70 5.10
N LYS A 60 -0.56 -11.64 5.14
CA LYS A 60 0.42 -11.37 6.17
C LYS A 60 0.02 -10.15 6.98
N TRP A 61 0.32 -10.14 8.26
CA TRP A 61 0.10 -9.00 9.13
C TRP A 61 1.30 -8.06 9.09
N HIS A 62 1.03 -6.79 8.84
CA HIS A 62 1.99 -5.71 9.01
C HIS A 62 1.64 -4.97 10.30
N ALA A 63 2.54 -4.97 11.28
CA ALA A 63 2.34 -4.22 12.51
C ALA A 63 2.30 -2.72 12.23
N GLY A 64 1.55 -1.98 13.06
CA GLY A 64 1.54 -0.52 12.98
C GLY A 64 2.93 0.08 13.19
N TYR A 65 3.18 1.22 12.57
CA TYR A 65 4.49 1.86 12.60
C TYR A 65 4.40 3.37 12.37
N TRP A 66 5.43 4.09 12.83
CA TRP A 66 5.64 5.49 12.51
C TRP A 66 6.41 5.64 11.21
N THR A 67 5.94 6.51 10.33
CA THR A 67 6.62 6.79 9.06
C THR A 67 6.40 8.24 8.64
N ARG A 68 7.25 8.73 7.77
CA ARG A 68 7.02 10.00 7.09
C ARG A 68 6.09 9.79 5.90
N PRO A 69 5.18 10.74 5.61
CA PRO A 69 4.41 10.72 4.38
C PRO A 69 5.32 10.63 3.14
N ALA A 70 4.81 10.04 2.07
CA ALA A 70 5.56 9.89 0.82
C ALA A 70 6.00 11.25 0.21
N TYR A 71 5.25 12.30 0.50
CA TYR A 71 5.56 13.70 0.17
C TYR A 71 4.79 14.63 1.13
N PRO A 72 5.14 15.93 1.22
CA PRO A 72 4.44 16.87 2.12
C PRO A 72 2.93 16.89 1.87
N ALA A 73 2.15 16.84 2.95
CA ALA A 73 0.69 16.80 2.96
C ALA A 73 0.04 15.54 2.33
N ALA A 74 0.80 14.51 2.00
CA ALA A 74 0.25 13.22 1.62
C ALA A 74 -0.52 12.59 2.78
N ARG A 75 -1.66 11.97 2.48
CA ARG A 75 -2.48 11.23 3.43
C ARG A 75 -2.41 9.75 3.12
N TRP A 76 -2.33 8.94 4.18
CA TRP A 76 -2.39 7.51 4.05
C TRP A 76 -3.83 7.03 3.85
N ILE A 77 -4.03 6.24 2.81
CA ILE A 77 -5.26 5.50 2.56
C ILE A 77 -4.98 4.03 2.89
N ALA A 78 -5.62 3.55 3.94
CA ALA A 78 -5.40 2.20 4.43
C ALA A 78 -5.85 1.13 3.41
N PRO A 79 -5.20 -0.04 3.41
CA PRO A 79 -5.71 -1.17 2.66
C PRO A 79 -7.14 -1.48 3.04
N HIS A 80 -7.93 -1.90 2.07
CA HIS A 80 -9.33 -2.25 2.30
C HIS A 80 -9.76 -3.44 1.45
N TYR A 81 -10.82 -4.09 1.91
CA TYR A 81 -11.45 -5.19 1.20
C TYR A 81 -12.88 -4.80 0.84
N GLU A 82 -13.20 -4.87 -0.42
CA GLU A 82 -14.50 -4.48 -0.94
C GLU A 82 -14.90 -5.36 -2.11
N ARG A 83 -16.13 -5.82 -2.13
CA ARG A 83 -16.73 -6.59 -3.24
C ARG A 83 -15.89 -7.78 -3.69
N GLY A 84 -15.36 -8.54 -2.73
CA GLY A 84 -14.56 -9.72 -3.01
C GLY A 84 -13.12 -9.44 -3.46
N ARG A 85 -12.66 -8.20 -3.35
CA ARG A 85 -11.31 -7.78 -3.74
C ARG A 85 -10.60 -7.04 -2.62
N TYR A 86 -9.31 -7.29 -2.53
CA TYR A 86 -8.41 -6.57 -1.64
C TYR A 86 -7.67 -5.49 -2.42
N PHE A 87 -7.60 -4.29 -1.85
CA PHE A 87 -6.89 -3.14 -2.39
C PHE A 87 -5.77 -2.74 -1.45
N ASN A 88 -4.56 -2.57 -1.99
CA ASN A 88 -3.40 -2.12 -1.23
C ASN A 88 -3.58 -0.68 -0.72
N GLY A 89 -2.93 -0.38 0.40
CA GLY A 89 -2.80 0.99 0.89
C GLY A 89 -1.91 1.84 -0.01
N TYR A 90 -2.14 3.14 0.03
CA TYR A 90 -1.38 4.10 -0.75
C TYR A 90 -1.39 5.49 -0.11
N TRP A 91 -0.48 6.32 -0.56
CA TRP A 91 -0.47 7.75 -0.21
C TRP A 91 -1.19 8.54 -1.29
N ASP A 92 -1.99 9.52 -0.88
CA ASP A 92 -2.74 10.38 -1.79
C ASP A 92 -2.69 11.84 -1.35
N GLY A 93 -2.79 12.75 -2.33
CA GLY A 93 -2.77 14.19 -2.11
C GLY A 93 -2.43 14.98 -3.36
N GLY A 94 -1.96 16.22 -3.18
CA GLY A 94 -1.71 17.15 -4.28
C GLY A 94 -0.69 16.69 -5.31
N ALA A 95 0.32 15.90 -4.92
CA ALA A 95 1.31 15.33 -5.83
C ALA A 95 0.89 13.97 -6.43
N GLY A 96 -0.35 13.55 -6.23
CA GLY A 96 -0.93 12.34 -6.78
C GLY A 96 -0.74 11.10 -5.90
N ARG A 97 -1.19 9.98 -6.43
CA ARG A 97 -1.16 8.69 -5.75
C ARG A 97 0.25 8.09 -5.76
N ARG A 98 0.70 7.63 -4.59
CA ARG A 98 1.93 6.86 -4.42
C ARG A 98 1.59 5.51 -3.81
N GLU A 99 1.81 4.46 -4.57
CA GLU A 99 1.63 3.09 -4.08
C GLU A 99 2.64 2.78 -2.98
N HIS A 100 2.17 2.09 -1.95
CA HIS A 100 3.01 1.49 -0.94
C HIS A 100 3.27 0.04 -1.32
N ASP A 101 4.50 -0.27 -1.65
CA ASP A 101 4.93 -1.64 -1.87
C ASP A 101 5.58 -2.22 -0.60
N HIS A 102 5.58 -3.53 -0.49
CA HIS A 102 6.22 -4.26 0.60
C HIS A 102 7.58 -4.84 0.21
N HIS A 103 8.25 -4.23 -0.76
CA HIS A 103 9.50 -4.74 -1.29
C HIS A 103 10.59 -4.84 -0.21
N TRP A 104 10.74 -3.83 0.61
CA TRP A 104 11.69 -3.78 1.71
C TRP A 104 11.31 -4.62 2.93
N ASP A 105 10.07 -5.00 3.10
CA ASP A 105 9.66 -5.98 4.12
C ASP A 105 10.19 -7.38 3.79
N ARG A 106 10.26 -7.72 2.52
CA ARG A 106 10.81 -9.00 2.05
C ARG A 106 12.32 -9.10 2.29
N ASP A 107 13.03 -8.00 2.23
CA ASP A 107 14.47 -7.96 2.48
C ASP A 107 14.78 -8.13 3.97
N ARG A 108 13.96 -7.56 4.86
CA ARG A 108 14.06 -7.76 6.30
C ARG A 108 13.86 -9.23 6.71
N ASP A 109 12.86 -9.88 6.16
CA ASP A 109 12.60 -11.31 6.43
C ASP A 109 13.76 -12.20 5.99
N ARG A 110 14.52 -11.79 4.98
CA ARG A 110 15.71 -12.48 4.50
C ARG A 110 16.87 -12.35 5.47
N ASP A 111 17.12 -11.15 5.97
CA ASP A 111 18.18 -10.87 6.93
C ASP A 111 17.98 -11.61 8.27
N TYR A 112 16.73 -11.73 8.74
CA TYR A 112 16.41 -12.50 9.93
C TYR A 112 16.70 -14.01 9.75
N ARG A 113 16.40 -14.56 8.58
CA ARG A 113 16.68 -15.98 8.29
C ARG A 113 18.16 -16.28 8.20
N GLU A 114 18.95 -15.38 7.63
CA GLU A 114 20.40 -15.56 7.54
C GLU A 114 21.08 -15.49 8.90
N GLN A 115 20.61 -14.63 9.80
CA GLN A 115 21.13 -14.53 11.17
C GLN A 115 20.80 -15.76 12.02
N ASP A 116 19.65 -16.39 11.82
CA ASP A 116 19.25 -17.59 12.55
C ASP A 116 20.05 -18.81 12.10
N HIS A 117 20.37 -18.94 10.83
CA HIS A 117 21.23 -20.01 10.30
C HIS A 117 22.71 -19.85 10.65
N GLY A 118 23.18 -18.64 10.98
CA GLY A 118 24.54 -18.36 11.42
C GLY A 118 24.84 -18.76 12.86
N ARG A 119 23.82 -18.87 13.73
CA ARG A 119 23.98 -19.22 15.14
C ARG A 119 24.03 -20.71 15.43
N GLY A 120 23.64 -21.55 14.49
CA GLY A 120 23.58 -23.01 14.68
C GLY A 120 24.89 -23.78 14.45
N ARG A 121 26.01 -23.12 14.15
CA ARG A 121 27.28 -23.78 13.80
C ARG A 121 28.45 -23.49 14.75
N ARG A 122 28.22 -23.22 15.99
CA ARG A 122 29.28 -23.12 16.98
C ARG A 122 28.97 -23.97 18.20
N HIS A 123 29.00 -25.26 18.03
CA HIS A 123 29.25 -26.23 19.08
C HIS A 123 29.75 -27.53 18.44
N GLU A 124 31.06 -27.58 18.21
CA GLU A 124 31.91 -28.79 18.29
C GLU A 124 33.30 -28.32 18.66
#